data_86d0fb2c1df0b5533fcde7dfcb00cc7b
#
_entry.id   86d0fb2c1df0b5533fcde7dfcb00cc7b
#
_cell.length_a   1.000
_cell.length_b   1.000
_cell.length_c   1.000
_cell.angle_alpha   90.00
_cell.angle_beta   90.00
_cell.angle_gamma   90.00
#
_symmetry.space_group_name_H-M   'P 1'
#
loop_
_entity.id
_entity.type
_entity.pdbx_description
1 polymer ?
#
loop_
_entity_poly.entity_id
_entity_poly.type
_entity_poly.pdbx_seq_one_letter_code
_entity_poly.pdbx_strand_id
1 'polypeptide(L)'
;MRKLACTIGILLILLPLAVGQDYYKVRKQNRISTGMDEAAAVPYEDGVVYITESTSVGPSSPTDAEGRRLFTIFQYKPKGNQKKAFLEAIVSRRHDGPVSFSGDFKTMVFSQQRPSGENRDYDPLGLYFAEKVDDNWTNIRAYEHNDPFAWLFSPALSKDGKTLYFSANFEDAIGGFDLYRSELKGGSWSEPENLGPAVNTEGQELYPYIHSSGRLYFSSDGHDGNVAGFDLFQTAMVQGKWSDAIKLGAPFNSLSDEYHIYFNEDFKSGYLTSNKGSGSKDIFEFNTDIPAFDSPEPIKKTYYKYRIYDRKLDTVNTELFRYSWVINDTLEIPGHDIIYKFPEPGVYQLTLNVFDIQLDTLLEPQTFKTLNIKLNEQAVITCPDTIPVNTPVVFDGSQTYLPGYNVGRYLWEFGDGTFGQGVKATHNYYYPGKYRVVLGVEERKENRRDVPDLKVNYKDVVVVQPD
;
A
#
# COMPACT_ATOMS: atom_id res chain seq x y z
N MET A 1 -42.56 -20.35 43.46
CA MET A 1 -41.34 -19.53 43.39
C MET A 1 -40.52 -19.99 42.14
N ARG A 2 -40.70 -19.31 41.03
CA ARG A 2 -39.98 -19.58 39.77
C ARG A 2 -38.73 -18.66 39.75
N LYS A 3 -37.54 -19.26 39.71
CA LYS A 3 -36.29 -18.54 39.56
C LYS A 3 -36.13 -18.16 38.08
N LEU A 4 -36.11 -16.87 37.78
CA LEU A 4 -35.71 -16.32 36.49
C LEU A 4 -34.19 -16.34 36.44
N ALA A 5 -33.63 -17.13 35.55
CA ALA A 5 -32.21 -17.07 35.21
C ALA A 5 -32.01 -16.00 34.13
N CYS A 6 -31.36 -14.91 34.50
CA CYS A 6 -30.95 -13.88 33.56
C CYS A 6 -29.61 -14.29 32.91
N THR A 7 -29.66 -14.72 31.66
CA THR A 7 -28.45 -15.01 30.88
C THR A 7 -27.93 -13.67 30.33
N ILE A 8 -26.85 -13.18 30.92
CA ILE A 8 -26.12 -12.02 30.39
C ILE A 8 -25.29 -12.52 29.20
N GLY A 9 -25.76 -12.23 28.00
CA GLY A 9 -24.99 -12.42 26.79
C GLY A 9 -23.87 -11.37 26.74
N ILE A 10 -22.64 -11.79 26.94
CA ILE A 10 -21.47 -10.96 26.67
C ILE A 10 -21.33 -10.87 25.15
N LEU A 11 -21.73 -9.73 24.59
CA LEU A 11 -21.45 -9.37 23.21
C LEU A 11 -19.95 -9.06 23.14
N LEU A 12 -19.13 -10.03 22.74
CA LEU A 12 -17.73 -9.78 22.38
C LEU A 12 -17.76 -8.94 21.10
N ILE A 13 -17.61 -7.63 21.23
CA ILE A 13 -17.25 -6.77 20.12
C ILE A 13 -15.81 -7.14 19.76
N LEU A 14 -15.64 -7.96 18.74
CA LEU A 14 -14.36 -8.16 18.08
C LEU A 14 -14.02 -6.83 17.39
N LEU A 15 -13.28 -5.97 18.10
CA LEU A 15 -12.56 -4.87 17.45
C LEU A 15 -11.70 -5.51 16.37
N PRO A 16 -11.70 -5.01 15.12
CA PRO A 16 -10.79 -5.49 14.11
C PRO A 16 -9.36 -5.26 14.63
N LEU A 17 -8.67 -6.35 14.98
CA LEU A 17 -7.25 -6.30 15.25
C LEU A 17 -6.59 -5.74 13.99
N ALA A 18 -6.03 -4.55 14.10
CA ALA A 18 -5.13 -4.01 13.08
C ALA A 18 -4.09 -5.09 12.79
N VAL A 19 -4.13 -5.65 11.59
CA VAL A 19 -3.19 -6.71 11.19
C VAL A 19 -1.81 -6.08 11.22
N GLY A 20 -0.97 -6.50 12.17
CA GLY A 20 0.40 -6.01 12.32
C GLY A 20 1.15 -6.22 11.00
N GLN A 21 1.83 -5.18 10.55
CA GLN A 21 2.63 -5.23 9.32
C GLN A 21 4.07 -5.67 9.67
N ASP A 22 4.21 -6.86 10.26
CA ASP A 22 5.47 -7.41 10.79
C ASP A 22 6.61 -7.55 9.75
N TYR A 23 6.30 -7.31 8.48
CA TYR A 23 7.28 -7.34 7.39
C TYR A 23 8.09 -6.05 7.25
N TYR A 24 7.72 -4.96 7.93
CA TYR A 24 8.52 -3.75 7.98
C TYR A 24 9.50 -3.76 9.16
N LYS A 25 10.72 -3.35 8.89
CA LYS A 25 11.76 -3.10 9.89
C LYS A 25 11.93 -1.61 10.05
N VAL A 26 11.59 -1.07 11.22
CA VAL A 26 11.68 0.35 11.55
C VAL A 26 12.94 0.58 12.40
N ARG A 27 13.79 1.52 11.99
CA ARG A 27 15.06 1.83 12.67
C ARG A 27 15.26 3.33 12.76
N LYS A 28 15.65 3.82 13.96
CA LYS A 28 16.05 5.22 14.15
C LYS A 28 17.21 5.56 13.22
N GLN A 29 17.10 6.67 12.50
CA GLN A 29 18.14 7.17 11.61
C GLN A 29 19.16 8.00 12.41
N ASN A 30 20.06 7.34 13.13
CA ASN A 30 21.01 7.95 14.05
C ASN A 30 21.96 8.99 13.43
N ARG A 31 22.06 9.01 12.09
CA ARG A 31 22.87 10.01 11.39
C ARG A 31 22.15 11.35 11.24
N ILE A 32 20.83 11.35 11.30
CA ILE A 32 20.00 12.55 11.19
C ILE A 32 19.50 12.97 12.57
N SER A 33 18.95 12.01 13.32
CA SER A 33 18.37 12.23 14.64
C SER A 33 19.44 12.60 15.67
N THR A 34 19.14 13.60 16.46
CA THR A 34 20.01 14.15 17.51
C THR A 34 19.31 14.06 18.88
N GLY A 35 19.66 14.91 19.84
CA GLY A 35 18.88 15.08 21.07
C GLY A 35 17.84 16.20 20.98
N MET A 36 17.60 16.72 19.78
CA MET A 36 16.64 17.75 19.46
C MET A 36 15.47 17.17 18.67
N ASP A 37 14.50 17.97 18.33
CA ASP A 37 13.41 17.56 17.44
C ASP A 37 13.86 17.57 15.98
N GLU A 38 13.69 16.45 15.32
CA GLU A 38 13.82 16.26 13.87
C GLU A 38 12.53 15.64 13.32
N ALA A 39 12.02 16.20 12.21
CA ALA A 39 10.72 15.75 11.67
C ALA A 39 10.60 15.90 10.16
N ALA A 40 9.52 15.33 9.61
CA ALA A 40 9.02 15.50 8.26
C ALA A 40 10.09 15.23 7.18
N ALA A 41 10.74 14.08 7.29
CA ALA A 41 11.74 13.64 6.31
C ALA A 41 11.08 13.22 4.99
N VAL A 42 11.55 13.81 3.89
CA VAL A 42 11.11 13.50 2.52
C VAL A 42 12.34 13.25 1.63
N PRO A 43 12.31 12.26 0.72
CA PRO A 43 13.40 12.05 -0.23
C PRO A 43 13.60 13.26 -1.14
N TYR A 44 14.84 13.57 -1.42
CA TYR A 44 15.21 14.59 -2.39
C TYR A 44 16.55 14.22 -3.05
N GLU A 45 16.55 14.02 -4.37
CA GLU A 45 17.72 13.53 -5.12
C GLU A 45 18.30 12.23 -4.52
N ASP A 46 19.61 12.24 -4.19
CA ASP A 46 20.32 11.12 -3.56
C ASP A 46 20.34 11.18 -2.02
N GLY A 47 19.45 11.98 -1.42
CA GLY A 47 19.40 12.20 0.01
C GLY A 47 17.97 12.39 0.55
N VAL A 48 17.89 13.05 1.70
CA VAL A 48 16.65 13.36 2.38
C VAL A 48 16.67 14.79 2.90
N VAL A 49 15.53 15.47 2.77
CA VAL A 49 15.30 16.80 3.34
C VAL A 49 14.35 16.65 4.54
N TYR A 50 14.63 17.36 5.61
CA TYR A 50 13.90 17.27 6.87
C TYR A 50 14.00 18.59 7.65
N ILE A 51 13.21 18.77 8.68
CA ILE A 51 13.32 19.90 9.61
C ILE A 51 14.01 19.45 10.89
N THR A 52 14.80 20.38 11.49
CA THR A 52 15.49 20.14 12.76
C THR A 52 15.61 21.41 13.56
N GLU A 53 15.53 21.30 14.88
CA GLU A 53 15.92 22.36 15.82
C GLU A 53 17.44 22.44 16.02
N SER A 54 18.18 21.44 15.52
CA SER A 54 19.64 21.37 15.65
C SER A 54 20.30 22.27 14.62
N THR A 55 20.96 23.32 15.08
CA THR A 55 21.88 24.07 14.25
C THR A 55 23.30 23.53 14.43
N SER A 56 23.93 23.12 13.35
CA SER A 56 25.33 22.67 13.35
C SER A 56 26.34 23.81 13.53
N VAL A 57 25.90 25.04 13.83
CA VAL A 57 26.75 26.26 13.83
C VAL A 57 26.69 26.92 15.19
N GLY A 58 27.60 26.52 16.07
CA GLY A 58 27.96 27.30 17.26
C GLY A 58 27.14 27.07 18.54
N PRO A 59 27.56 27.61 19.67
CA PRO A 59 27.01 27.35 20.99
C PRO A 59 25.65 28.01 21.29
N SER A 60 25.10 28.81 20.37
CA SER A 60 23.79 29.44 20.52
C SER A 60 22.91 29.15 19.32
N SER A 61 22.01 28.13 19.45
CA SER A 61 20.91 27.99 18.50
C SER A 61 20.02 29.22 18.57
N PRO A 62 19.61 29.79 17.43
CA PRO A 62 18.66 30.90 17.42
C PRO A 62 17.33 30.42 18.03
N THR A 63 16.74 31.29 18.85
CA THR A 63 15.43 31.07 19.47
C THR A 63 14.44 32.12 19.00
N ASP A 64 13.15 31.80 19.05
CA ASP A 64 12.08 32.79 18.89
C ASP A 64 11.98 33.71 20.13
N ALA A 65 11.00 34.62 20.13
CA ALA A 65 10.78 35.58 21.21
C ALA A 65 10.42 34.90 22.54
N GLU A 66 9.85 33.67 22.48
CA GLU A 66 9.49 32.87 23.63
C GLU A 66 10.62 31.95 24.11
N GLY A 67 11.80 32.01 23.49
CA GLY A 67 12.96 31.20 23.83
C GLY A 67 12.93 29.79 23.29
N ARG A 68 11.99 29.45 22.39
CA ARG A 68 11.91 28.14 21.70
C ARG A 68 12.92 28.12 20.56
N ARG A 69 13.52 26.96 20.32
CA ARG A 69 14.48 26.76 19.21
C ARG A 69 13.76 26.82 17.87
N LEU A 70 14.42 27.45 16.90
CA LEU A 70 13.86 27.56 15.56
C LEU A 70 14.08 26.28 14.77
N PHE A 71 13.05 25.81 14.07
CA PHE A 71 13.18 24.78 13.06
C PHE A 71 13.85 25.34 11.81
N THR A 72 14.76 24.57 11.24
CA THR A 72 15.46 24.87 10.00
C THR A 72 15.42 23.67 9.07
N ILE A 73 15.32 23.93 7.78
CA ILE A 73 15.32 22.87 6.76
C ILE A 73 16.74 22.41 6.49
N PHE A 74 17.01 21.11 6.65
CA PHE A 74 18.30 20.48 6.40
C PHE A 74 18.20 19.42 5.32
N GLN A 75 19.31 19.24 4.60
CA GLN A 75 19.53 18.09 3.70
C GLN A 75 20.61 17.19 4.28
N TYR A 76 20.34 15.89 4.26
CA TYR A 76 21.33 14.84 4.51
C TYR A 76 21.57 14.04 3.26
N LYS A 77 22.83 13.92 2.82
CA LYS A 77 23.27 13.05 1.73
C LYS A 77 24.06 11.87 2.31
N PRO A 78 23.56 10.63 2.19
CA PRO A 78 24.24 9.43 2.72
C PRO A 78 25.65 9.25 2.15
N LYS A 79 25.80 9.50 0.83
CA LYS A 79 27.10 9.47 0.16
C LYS A 79 27.95 10.66 0.65
N GLY A 80 29.00 10.36 1.39
CA GLY A 80 29.86 11.37 2.00
C GLY A 80 29.40 11.84 3.39
N ASN A 81 28.30 11.33 3.92
CA ASN A 81 27.75 11.66 5.26
C ASN A 81 27.63 13.17 5.48
N GLN A 82 27.08 13.89 4.49
CA GLN A 82 27.00 15.34 4.51
C GLN A 82 25.66 15.79 5.06
N LYS A 83 25.71 16.67 6.07
CA LYS A 83 24.56 17.42 6.57
C LYS A 83 24.79 18.91 6.30
N LYS A 84 23.82 19.59 5.73
CA LYS A 84 23.87 21.04 5.52
C LYS A 84 22.47 21.65 5.56
N ALA A 85 22.39 22.92 5.86
CA ALA A 85 21.16 23.66 5.66
C ALA A 85 20.72 23.52 4.18
N PHE A 86 19.46 23.22 3.99
CA PHE A 86 18.88 23.11 2.66
C PHE A 86 18.51 24.52 2.22
N LEU A 87 19.25 25.08 1.27
CA LEU A 87 19.05 26.41 0.71
C LEU A 87 19.32 27.57 1.69
N GLU A 88 20.55 28.02 1.72
CA GLU A 88 20.94 29.21 2.47
C GLU A 88 20.11 30.49 2.09
N ALA A 89 19.58 30.53 0.86
CA ALA A 89 18.73 31.62 0.38
C ALA A 89 17.31 31.63 0.97
N ILE A 90 16.83 30.50 1.49
CA ILE A 90 15.49 30.35 2.10
C ILE A 90 15.58 30.36 3.62
N VAL A 91 16.71 29.92 4.19
CA VAL A 91 16.91 29.90 5.64
C VAL A 91 16.72 31.28 6.19
N SER A 92 15.63 31.46 6.89
CA SER A 92 15.34 32.68 7.63
C SER A 92 15.92 32.58 9.06
N ARG A 93 15.88 33.64 9.82
CA ARG A 93 16.11 33.61 11.28
C ARG A 93 14.80 33.34 12.02
N ARG A 94 13.94 32.51 11.45
CA ARG A 94 12.58 32.19 11.89
C ARG A 94 12.33 30.70 11.70
N HIS A 95 11.15 30.21 12.05
CA HIS A 95 10.76 28.82 11.77
C HIS A 95 10.60 28.59 10.26
N ASP A 96 11.34 27.63 9.73
CA ASP A 96 11.30 27.19 8.34
C ASP A 96 10.94 25.70 8.24
N GLY A 97 10.06 25.34 7.29
CA GLY A 97 9.64 23.98 6.99
C GLY A 97 8.43 23.53 7.79
N PRO A 98 7.89 22.33 7.50
CA PRO A 98 8.38 21.32 6.54
C PRO A 98 8.25 21.68 5.07
N VAL A 99 8.76 20.79 4.21
CA VAL A 99 8.76 20.97 2.76
C VAL A 99 8.08 19.81 2.05
N SER A 100 7.57 20.07 0.85
CA SER A 100 7.12 19.05 -0.10
C SER A 100 7.52 19.41 -1.52
N PHE A 101 7.73 18.39 -2.37
CA PHE A 101 8.20 18.58 -3.74
C PHE A 101 7.20 17.97 -4.73
N SER A 102 7.10 18.58 -5.93
CA SER A 102 6.51 17.89 -7.09
C SER A 102 7.34 16.67 -7.49
N GLY A 103 6.74 15.69 -8.15
CA GLY A 103 7.41 14.44 -8.51
C GLY A 103 8.59 14.60 -9.47
N ASP A 104 8.67 15.72 -10.21
CA ASP A 104 9.78 16.08 -11.09
C ASP A 104 10.82 17.00 -10.40
N PHE A 105 10.63 17.29 -9.10
CA PHE A 105 11.45 18.20 -8.31
C PHE A 105 11.62 19.60 -8.88
N LYS A 106 10.68 20.08 -9.69
CA LYS A 106 10.71 21.45 -10.23
C LYS A 106 9.99 22.46 -9.37
N THR A 107 9.03 22.02 -8.58
CA THR A 107 8.29 22.86 -7.64
C THR A 107 8.49 22.36 -6.22
N MET A 108 8.75 23.27 -5.31
CA MET A 108 8.78 23.04 -3.88
C MET A 108 7.74 23.93 -3.21
N VAL A 109 7.06 23.39 -2.21
CA VAL A 109 6.26 24.15 -1.27
C VAL A 109 6.80 23.92 0.14
N PHE A 110 6.85 24.97 0.93
CA PHE A 110 7.38 24.91 2.30
C PHE A 110 6.65 25.89 3.21
N SER A 111 6.65 25.59 4.51
CA SER A 111 6.17 26.50 5.52
C SER A 111 7.27 27.44 5.95
N GLN A 112 6.93 28.69 6.20
CA GLN A 112 7.85 29.67 6.77
C GLN A 112 7.09 30.65 7.65
N GLN A 113 7.68 31.05 8.77
CA GLN A 113 7.13 32.09 9.61
C GLN A 113 7.17 33.44 8.85
N ARG A 114 6.02 34.11 8.81
CA ARG A 114 5.89 35.37 8.07
C ARG A 114 6.68 36.49 8.73
N PRO A 115 7.05 37.53 7.98
CA PRO A 115 7.64 38.75 8.53
C PRO A 115 6.66 39.43 9.50
N SER A 116 7.14 39.89 10.66
CA SER A 116 6.33 40.65 11.62
C SER A 116 5.73 41.89 10.96
N GLY A 117 4.40 41.95 10.91
CA GLY A 117 3.71 43.20 10.71
C GLY A 117 3.85 44.04 11.96
N GLU A 118 3.97 45.35 11.81
CA GLU A 118 4.00 46.28 12.94
C GLU A 118 2.85 46.00 13.92
N ASN A 119 3.15 45.73 15.19
CA ASN A 119 2.23 45.49 16.31
C ASN A 119 1.59 44.12 16.46
N ARG A 120 2.30 43.04 16.15
CA ARG A 120 1.85 41.68 16.52
C ARG A 120 2.86 41.03 17.46
N ASP A 121 2.38 40.44 18.56
CA ASP A 121 3.20 39.63 19.48
C ASP A 121 3.62 38.29 18.84
N TYR A 122 3.19 38.04 17.57
CA TYR A 122 3.19 36.68 17.05
C TYR A 122 2.96 36.62 15.52
N ASP A 123 3.88 35.99 14.80
CA ASP A 123 3.80 35.81 13.35
C ASP A 123 3.44 34.39 12.98
N PRO A 124 2.23 34.12 12.43
CA PRO A 124 1.86 32.79 12.05
C PRO A 124 2.70 32.26 10.88
N LEU A 125 2.82 30.92 10.77
CA LEU A 125 3.38 30.27 9.59
C LEU A 125 2.49 30.54 8.37
N GLY A 126 3.10 30.62 7.21
CA GLY A 126 2.43 30.62 5.91
C GLY A 126 3.14 29.70 4.94
N LEU A 127 2.50 29.43 3.82
CA LEU A 127 3.05 28.59 2.76
C LEU A 127 3.73 29.43 1.69
N TYR A 128 4.82 28.91 1.17
CA TYR A 128 5.62 29.53 0.11
C TYR A 128 6.00 28.49 -0.93
N PHE A 129 6.01 28.91 -2.18
CA PHE A 129 6.47 28.12 -3.31
C PHE A 129 7.83 28.60 -3.79
N ALA A 130 8.64 27.69 -4.28
CA ALA A 130 9.85 27.97 -5.03
C ALA A 130 9.92 27.08 -6.27
N GLU A 131 10.60 27.58 -7.30
CA GLU A 131 10.81 26.88 -8.56
C GLU A 131 12.29 26.55 -8.74
N LYS A 132 12.60 25.34 -9.25
CA LYS A 132 13.97 24.93 -9.53
C LYS A 132 14.37 25.36 -10.94
N VAL A 133 15.33 26.25 -11.05
CA VAL A 133 15.91 26.75 -12.30
C VAL A 133 17.43 26.58 -12.23
N ASP A 134 18.02 25.88 -13.18
CA ASP A 134 19.47 25.62 -13.23
C ASP A 134 20.07 25.13 -11.90
N ASP A 135 19.41 24.10 -11.33
CA ASP A 135 19.74 23.50 -10.03
C ASP A 135 19.61 24.44 -8.79
N ASN A 136 19.11 25.62 -8.97
CA ASN A 136 18.85 26.56 -7.89
C ASN A 136 17.35 26.74 -7.66
N TRP A 137 16.95 26.81 -6.40
CA TRP A 137 15.61 27.18 -6.00
C TRP A 137 15.46 28.70 -6.03
N THR A 138 14.55 29.19 -6.87
CA THR A 138 14.33 30.62 -7.14
C THR A 138 12.83 30.92 -7.18
N ASN A 139 12.46 32.13 -7.57
CA ASN A 139 11.05 32.55 -7.73
C ASN A 139 10.20 32.25 -6.48
N ILE A 140 10.75 32.58 -5.29
CA ILE A 140 10.03 32.37 -4.04
C ILE A 140 8.82 33.30 -4.01
N ARG A 141 7.63 32.68 -3.83
CA ARG A 141 6.35 33.39 -3.77
C ARG A 141 5.48 32.87 -2.65
N ALA A 142 4.77 33.75 -1.97
CA ALA A 142 3.78 33.36 -0.98
C ALA A 142 2.60 32.64 -1.65
N TYR A 143 2.00 31.69 -0.95
CA TYR A 143 0.72 31.11 -1.32
C TYR A 143 -0.36 32.20 -1.28
N GLU A 144 -1.17 32.30 -2.33
CA GLU A 144 -2.12 33.41 -2.52
C GLU A 144 -3.25 33.45 -1.48
N HIS A 145 -3.53 32.32 -0.82
CA HIS A 145 -4.52 32.21 0.24
C HIS A 145 -3.90 32.13 1.65
N ASN A 146 -2.69 32.64 1.85
CA ASN A 146 -2.15 32.80 3.19
C ASN A 146 -3.00 33.82 3.98
N ASP A 147 -3.68 33.35 5.02
CA ASP A 147 -4.48 34.19 5.91
C ASP A 147 -3.60 34.86 6.97
N PRO A 148 -3.71 36.19 7.20
CA PRO A 148 -2.87 36.88 8.18
C PRO A 148 -3.14 36.48 9.63
N PHE A 149 -4.22 35.79 9.93
CA PHE A 149 -4.61 35.35 11.28
C PHE A 149 -4.49 33.87 11.51
N ALA A 150 -4.48 33.07 10.43
CA ALA A 150 -4.38 31.61 10.52
C ALA A 150 -2.94 31.12 10.30
N TRP A 151 -2.62 30.02 10.94
CA TRP A 151 -1.42 29.23 10.71
C TRP A 151 -1.65 28.25 9.58
N LEU A 152 -0.79 28.27 8.58
CA LEU A 152 -0.77 27.31 7.50
C LEU A 152 0.59 26.61 7.49
N PHE A 153 0.61 25.30 7.63
CA PHE A 153 1.87 24.57 7.68
C PHE A 153 1.76 23.13 7.19
N SER A 154 2.88 22.40 7.20
CA SER A 154 2.98 21.01 6.76
C SER A 154 2.39 20.76 5.37
N PRO A 155 2.86 21.45 4.33
CA PRO A 155 2.35 21.24 2.99
C PRO A 155 2.69 19.87 2.43
N ALA A 156 1.76 19.31 1.63
CA ALA A 156 1.95 18.10 0.84
C ALA A 156 1.48 18.36 -0.59
N LEU A 157 2.42 18.40 -1.51
CA LEU A 157 2.15 18.63 -2.93
C LEU A 157 1.96 17.28 -3.63
N SER A 158 0.90 17.15 -4.43
CA SER A 158 0.72 15.98 -5.27
C SER A 158 1.89 15.83 -6.27
N LYS A 159 2.15 14.59 -6.69
CA LYS A 159 3.26 14.28 -7.60
C LYS A 159 3.22 15.07 -8.91
N ASP A 160 2.05 15.37 -9.44
CA ASP A 160 1.85 16.19 -10.63
C ASP A 160 1.93 17.71 -10.37
N GLY A 161 2.11 18.11 -9.10
CA GLY A 161 2.22 19.51 -8.69
C GLY A 161 0.93 20.29 -8.75
N LYS A 162 -0.24 19.65 -8.88
CA LYS A 162 -1.51 20.33 -9.14
C LYS A 162 -2.47 20.33 -7.96
N THR A 163 -2.22 19.55 -6.93
CA THR A 163 -3.03 19.53 -5.72
C THR A 163 -2.12 19.75 -4.52
N LEU A 164 -2.48 20.67 -3.68
CA LEU A 164 -1.80 21.02 -2.44
C LEU A 164 -2.70 20.63 -1.28
N TYR A 165 -2.17 19.84 -0.34
CA TYR A 165 -2.76 19.58 0.97
C TYR A 165 -1.91 20.26 2.04
N PHE A 166 -2.54 20.70 3.12
CA PHE A 166 -1.84 21.35 4.23
C PHE A 166 -2.71 21.37 5.48
N SER A 167 -2.09 21.63 6.62
CA SER A 167 -2.79 21.84 7.88
C SER A 167 -3.00 23.35 8.12
N ALA A 168 -4.20 23.73 8.53
CA ALA A 168 -4.50 25.13 8.89
C ALA A 168 -5.57 25.21 9.98
N ASN A 169 -5.57 26.33 10.70
CA ASN A 169 -6.58 26.67 11.70
C ASN A 169 -7.43 27.86 11.22
N PHE A 170 -8.00 27.73 10.02
CA PHE A 170 -8.94 28.74 9.51
C PHE A 170 -10.20 28.83 10.38
N GLU A 171 -10.99 29.87 10.17
CA GLU A 171 -12.24 30.11 10.95
C GLU A 171 -13.27 28.97 10.78
N ASP A 172 -13.23 28.25 9.65
CA ASP A 172 -14.11 27.13 9.36
C ASP A 172 -13.54 25.76 9.77
N ALA A 173 -12.44 25.71 10.55
CA ALA A 173 -11.90 24.49 11.07
C ALA A 173 -12.89 23.82 12.03
N ILE A 174 -12.97 22.48 11.95
CA ILE A 174 -13.80 21.64 12.83
C ILE A 174 -13.16 21.55 14.22
N GLY A 175 -11.81 21.46 14.24
CA GLY A 175 -11.02 21.33 15.45
C GLY A 175 -9.95 22.41 15.62
N GLY A 176 -8.77 21.98 16.07
CA GLY A 176 -7.62 22.88 16.25
C GLY A 176 -6.96 23.22 14.92
N PHE A 177 -6.32 22.22 14.30
CA PHE A 177 -5.80 22.28 12.95
C PHE A 177 -6.46 21.22 12.10
N ASP A 178 -7.06 21.62 11.02
CA ASP A 178 -7.70 20.77 10.04
C ASP A 178 -6.85 20.61 8.78
N LEU A 179 -7.09 19.53 8.03
CA LEU A 179 -6.53 19.36 6.69
C LEU A 179 -7.39 20.05 5.65
N TYR A 180 -6.72 20.78 4.77
CA TYR A 180 -7.29 21.51 3.64
C TYR A 180 -6.68 21.06 2.33
N ARG A 181 -7.41 21.28 1.24
CA ARG A 181 -6.99 21.03 -0.13
C ARG A 181 -7.16 22.28 -0.99
N SER A 182 -6.22 22.52 -1.90
CA SER A 182 -6.33 23.52 -2.96
C SER A 182 -5.83 22.94 -4.28
N GLU A 183 -6.46 23.31 -5.38
CA GLU A 183 -6.15 22.80 -6.72
C GLU A 183 -5.62 23.92 -7.62
N LEU A 184 -4.55 23.62 -8.36
CA LEU A 184 -3.97 24.56 -9.33
C LEU A 184 -4.79 24.52 -10.63
N LYS A 185 -5.51 25.59 -10.92
CA LYS A 185 -6.36 25.75 -12.11
C LYS A 185 -6.02 27.03 -12.85
N GLY A 186 -5.65 26.96 -14.13
CA GLY A 186 -5.34 28.12 -14.94
C GLY A 186 -4.15 28.96 -14.45
N GLY A 187 -3.27 28.39 -13.63
CA GLY A 187 -2.08 29.08 -13.07
C GLY A 187 -2.29 29.71 -11.69
N SER A 188 -3.50 29.64 -11.12
CA SER A 188 -3.84 30.10 -9.76
C SER A 188 -4.34 28.92 -8.92
N TRP A 189 -4.10 28.97 -7.62
CA TRP A 189 -4.61 28.03 -6.66
C TRP A 189 -6.08 28.34 -6.35
N SER A 190 -6.92 27.31 -6.23
CA SER A 190 -8.29 27.50 -5.77
C SER A 190 -8.32 27.91 -4.31
N GLU A 191 -9.43 28.50 -3.86
CA GLU A 191 -9.70 28.65 -2.43
C GLU A 191 -9.50 27.32 -1.69
N PRO A 192 -8.93 27.34 -0.46
CA PRO A 192 -8.79 26.16 0.36
C PRO A 192 -10.15 25.52 0.67
N GLU A 193 -10.24 24.21 0.50
CA GLU A 193 -11.40 23.40 0.83
C GLU A 193 -11.07 22.52 2.04
N ASN A 194 -11.84 22.64 3.15
CA ASN A 194 -11.75 21.75 4.29
C ASN A 194 -12.11 20.32 3.87
N LEU A 195 -11.33 19.31 4.26
CA LEU A 195 -11.57 17.92 3.86
C LEU A 195 -12.82 17.30 4.53
N GLY A 196 -13.38 17.99 5.51
CA GLY A 196 -14.63 17.61 6.18
C GLY A 196 -14.47 16.52 7.24
N PRO A 197 -15.59 16.15 7.91
CA PRO A 197 -15.58 15.35 9.13
C PRO A 197 -15.23 13.86 8.94
N ALA A 198 -15.08 13.37 7.72
CA ALA A 198 -14.54 12.05 7.47
C ALA A 198 -13.00 12.00 7.69
N VAL A 199 -12.34 13.17 7.65
CA VAL A 199 -10.89 13.32 7.78
C VAL A 199 -10.54 14.15 9.00
N ASN A 200 -11.22 15.28 9.22
CA ASN A 200 -10.95 16.24 10.29
C ASN A 200 -11.83 15.96 11.50
N THR A 201 -11.31 16.21 12.70
CA THR A 201 -11.97 15.95 13.99
C THR A 201 -12.00 17.23 14.86
N GLU A 202 -12.52 17.12 16.08
CA GLU A 202 -12.38 18.19 17.08
C GLU A 202 -10.93 18.34 17.60
N GLY A 203 -10.04 17.41 17.26
CA GLY A 203 -8.62 17.44 17.60
C GLY A 203 -7.79 18.22 16.58
N GLN A 204 -6.65 17.68 16.23
CA GLN A 204 -5.71 18.27 15.28
C GLN A 204 -5.31 17.24 14.24
N GLU A 205 -5.37 17.61 12.97
CA GLU A 205 -4.88 16.84 11.84
C GLU A 205 -3.65 17.51 11.24
N LEU A 206 -2.50 16.82 11.30
CA LEU A 206 -1.19 17.40 10.98
C LEU A 206 -0.42 16.56 9.97
N TYR A 207 0.58 17.15 9.35
CA TYR A 207 1.56 16.50 8.48
C TYR A 207 0.94 15.61 7.38
N PRO A 208 0.04 16.15 6.54
CA PRO A 208 -0.47 15.39 5.42
C PRO A 208 0.66 14.94 4.49
N TYR A 209 0.51 13.75 3.91
CA TYR A 209 1.35 13.22 2.84
C TYR A 209 0.47 12.51 1.82
N ILE A 210 0.51 12.96 0.56
CA ILE A 210 -0.23 12.36 -0.54
C ILE A 210 0.67 11.44 -1.36
N HIS A 211 0.36 10.14 -1.34
CA HIS A 211 1.05 9.15 -2.15
C HIS A 211 0.48 9.12 -3.59
N SER A 212 1.28 8.72 -4.57
CA SER A 212 0.86 8.63 -5.98
C SER A 212 -0.32 7.67 -6.22
N SER A 213 -0.58 6.75 -5.31
CA SER A 213 -1.78 5.90 -5.33
C SER A 213 -3.09 6.65 -5.03
N GLY A 214 -3.03 7.92 -4.65
CA GLY A 214 -4.17 8.72 -4.23
C GLY A 214 -4.54 8.58 -2.75
N ARG A 215 -3.74 7.87 -1.94
CA ARG A 215 -3.92 7.81 -0.49
C ARG A 215 -3.28 9.01 0.19
N LEU A 216 -4.04 9.64 1.07
CA LEU A 216 -3.60 10.70 1.94
C LEU A 216 -3.30 10.12 3.32
N TYR A 217 -2.09 10.31 3.80
CA TYR A 217 -1.64 9.94 5.13
C TYR A 217 -1.51 11.20 5.97
N PHE A 218 -1.78 11.12 7.26
CA PHE A 218 -1.68 12.24 8.19
C PHE A 218 -1.59 11.76 9.64
N SER A 219 -1.24 12.64 10.55
CA SER A 219 -1.33 12.38 11.99
C SER A 219 -2.52 13.11 12.59
N SER A 220 -3.15 12.47 13.59
CA SER A 220 -4.26 13.07 14.33
C SER A 220 -4.24 12.65 15.80
N ASP A 221 -4.70 13.54 16.68
CA ASP A 221 -4.94 13.27 18.08
C ASP A 221 -6.45 13.17 18.42
N GLY A 222 -7.34 13.39 17.44
CA GLY A 222 -8.78 13.45 17.63
C GLY A 222 -9.58 12.23 17.18
N HIS A 223 -9.01 11.34 16.34
CA HIS A 223 -9.73 10.15 15.87
C HIS A 223 -9.86 9.06 16.94
N ASP A 224 -10.95 8.27 16.86
CA ASP A 224 -11.18 7.11 17.71
C ASP A 224 -10.05 6.07 17.61
N GLY A 225 -9.72 5.46 18.75
CA GLY A 225 -8.69 4.43 18.83
C GLY A 225 -7.27 4.96 19.04
N ASN A 226 -7.08 6.28 19.21
CA ASN A 226 -5.84 6.84 19.70
C ASN A 226 -5.51 6.28 21.08
N VAL A 227 -4.27 5.85 21.28
CA VAL A 227 -3.82 5.27 22.54
C VAL A 227 -3.15 6.34 23.40
N ALA A 228 -2.42 7.27 22.75
CA ALA A 228 -1.80 8.43 23.39
C ALA A 228 -1.42 9.44 22.32
N GLY A 229 -1.86 10.69 22.43
CA GLY A 229 -1.46 11.79 21.55
C GLY A 229 -1.70 11.53 20.07
N PHE A 230 -0.69 11.76 19.24
CA PHE A 230 -0.79 11.65 17.78
C PHE A 230 -0.54 10.24 17.26
N ASP A 231 -1.46 9.75 16.45
CA ASP A 231 -1.34 8.52 15.67
C ASP A 231 -1.44 8.80 14.16
N LEU A 232 -0.91 7.90 13.34
CA LEU A 232 -0.97 8.00 11.88
C LEU A 232 -2.23 7.34 11.33
N PHE A 233 -2.87 8.05 10.41
CA PHE A 233 -4.07 7.63 9.70
C PHE A 233 -3.86 7.69 8.20
N GLN A 234 -4.74 7.01 7.46
CA GLN A 234 -4.86 7.12 6.02
C GLN A 234 -6.32 7.29 5.60
N THR A 235 -6.52 7.98 4.50
CA THR A 235 -7.80 8.11 3.80
C THR A 235 -7.60 8.12 2.29
N ALA A 236 -8.67 7.94 1.54
CA ALA A 236 -8.64 8.08 0.08
C ALA A 236 -9.96 8.67 -0.44
N MET A 237 -9.90 9.27 -1.62
CA MET A 237 -11.10 9.75 -2.27
C MET A 237 -11.78 8.61 -3.04
N VAL A 238 -13.00 8.26 -2.63
CA VAL A 238 -13.82 7.22 -3.23
C VAL A 238 -15.09 7.87 -3.79
N GLN A 239 -15.31 7.75 -5.10
CA GLN A 239 -16.48 8.34 -5.80
C GLN A 239 -16.65 9.86 -5.53
N GLY A 240 -15.54 10.59 -5.43
CA GLY A 240 -15.53 12.03 -5.24
C GLY A 240 -15.75 12.51 -3.80
N LYS A 241 -15.72 11.58 -2.82
CA LYS A 241 -15.81 11.89 -1.38
C LYS A 241 -14.64 11.26 -0.64
N TRP A 242 -14.17 11.91 0.41
CA TRP A 242 -13.20 11.31 1.32
C TRP A 242 -13.85 10.17 2.10
N SER A 243 -13.15 9.06 2.21
CA SER A 243 -13.52 7.96 3.09
C SER A 243 -13.19 8.31 4.54
N ASP A 244 -13.83 7.62 5.48
CA ASP A 244 -13.43 7.71 6.88
C ASP A 244 -11.95 7.38 7.04
N ALA A 245 -11.29 8.08 7.95
CA ALA A 245 -9.90 7.88 8.27
C ALA A 245 -9.67 6.51 8.93
N ILE A 246 -8.61 5.82 8.52
CA ILE A 246 -8.26 4.49 8.98
C ILE A 246 -6.89 4.56 9.66
N LYS A 247 -6.84 4.17 10.93
CA LYS A 247 -5.61 4.12 11.70
C LYS A 247 -4.63 3.10 11.11
N LEU A 248 -3.37 3.48 10.94
CA LEU A 248 -2.32 2.54 10.54
C LEU A 248 -2.02 1.54 11.67
N GLY A 249 -1.69 0.31 11.29
CA GLY A 249 -1.26 -0.71 12.25
C GLY A 249 0.22 -0.56 12.63
N ALA A 250 0.65 -1.39 13.60
CA ALA A 250 2.08 -1.57 13.87
C ALA A 250 2.82 -2.04 12.59
N PRO A 251 4.07 -1.63 12.37
CA PRO A 251 4.94 -0.90 13.29
C PRO A 251 4.88 0.63 13.15
N PHE A 252 3.95 1.18 12.37
CA PHE A 252 3.87 2.62 12.10
C PHE A 252 3.27 3.41 13.25
N ASN A 253 2.27 2.84 13.96
CA ASN A 253 1.78 3.37 15.21
C ASN A 253 2.26 2.53 16.38
N SER A 254 2.50 3.18 17.52
CA SER A 254 3.01 2.58 18.76
C SER A 254 2.27 3.14 19.99
N LEU A 255 2.87 3.08 21.17
CA LEU A 255 2.40 3.76 22.38
C LEU A 255 2.99 5.17 22.53
N SER A 256 3.67 5.64 21.52
CA SER A 256 4.27 6.97 21.44
C SER A 256 3.52 7.80 20.41
N ASP A 257 3.84 9.09 20.32
CA ASP A 257 3.30 9.92 19.25
C ASP A 257 4.01 9.66 17.94
N GLU A 258 3.25 9.51 16.88
CA GLU A 258 3.71 9.46 15.51
C GLU A 258 3.16 10.67 14.73
N TYR A 259 4.08 11.44 14.11
CA TYR A 259 3.73 12.72 13.53
C TYR A 259 3.70 12.74 12.00
N HIS A 260 4.60 12.04 11.34
CA HIS A 260 4.73 12.10 9.89
C HIS A 260 5.15 10.74 9.34
N ILE A 261 4.62 10.38 8.17
CA ILE A 261 5.05 9.22 7.41
C ILE A 261 5.22 9.60 5.94
N TYR A 262 6.24 9.03 5.31
CA TYR A 262 6.48 9.08 3.88
C TYR A 262 6.76 7.67 3.37
N PHE A 263 6.01 7.21 2.38
CA PHE A 263 6.27 5.97 1.67
C PHE A 263 6.92 6.25 0.32
N ASN A 264 7.92 5.46 -0.05
CA ASN A 264 8.38 5.42 -1.43
C ASN A 264 7.29 4.80 -2.33
N GLU A 265 7.40 5.03 -3.65
CA GLU A 265 6.39 4.66 -4.64
C GLU A 265 5.97 3.18 -4.62
N ASP A 266 6.88 2.30 -4.22
CA ASP A 266 6.64 0.86 -4.13
C ASP A 266 6.14 0.41 -2.75
N PHE A 267 5.92 1.33 -1.82
CA PHE A 267 5.57 1.08 -0.42
C PHE A 267 6.60 0.25 0.37
N LYS A 268 7.73 -0.11 -0.21
CA LYS A 268 8.71 -1.01 0.42
C LYS A 268 9.63 -0.34 1.41
N SER A 269 9.72 0.98 1.37
CA SER A 269 10.55 1.77 2.27
C SER A 269 10.00 3.18 2.45
N GLY A 270 10.53 3.90 3.43
CA GLY A 270 10.14 5.27 3.70
C GLY A 270 10.70 5.81 5.00
N TYR A 271 10.11 6.91 5.45
CA TYR A 271 10.50 7.61 6.68
C TYR A 271 9.30 7.81 7.60
N LEU A 272 9.55 7.75 8.89
CA LEU A 272 8.59 7.94 9.96
C LEU A 272 9.16 8.95 10.97
N THR A 273 8.33 9.86 11.47
CA THR A 273 8.68 10.73 12.60
C THR A 273 7.91 10.29 13.84
N SER A 274 8.63 10.00 14.92
CA SER A 274 8.03 9.58 16.21
C SER A 274 8.87 10.07 17.38
N ASN A 275 8.26 10.31 18.55
CA ASN A 275 8.97 10.58 19.80
C ASN A 275 9.36 9.31 20.56
N LYS A 276 9.25 8.15 19.92
CA LYS A 276 9.54 6.84 20.48
C LYS A 276 10.95 6.72 21.06
N GLY A 277 11.03 6.45 22.34
CA GLY A 277 12.27 6.08 23.03
C GLY A 277 13.11 7.25 23.56
N SER A 278 13.00 8.46 23.02
CA SER A 278 13.79 9.63 23.43
C SER A 278 12.97 10.76 24.04
N GLY A 279 11.67 10.81 23.72
CA GLY A 279 10.79 11.93 24.07
C GLY A 279 10.92 13.13 23.16
N SER A 280 12.00 13.25 22.35
CA SER A 280 12.13 14.17 21.24
C SER A 280 11.59 13.52 19.94
N LYS A 281 11.20 14.35 18.97
CA LYS A 281 10.83 13.83 17.65
C LYS A 281 12.08 13.36 16.92
N ASP A 282 12.09 12.10 16.54
CA ASP A 282 13.19 11.48 15.80
C ASP A 282 12.72 10.95 14.45
N ILE A 283 13.63 10.90 13.49
CA ILE A 283 13.38 10.32 12.18
C ILE A 283 13.79 8.86 12.19
N PHE A 284 12.86 8.00 11.81
CA PHE A 284 13.06 6.57 11.58
C PHE A 284 12.97 6.28 10.09
N GLU A 285 13.82 5.38 9.65
CA GLU A 285 13.71 4.77 8.32
C GLU A 285 13.06 3.39 8.47
N PHE A 286 12.16 3.06 7.56
CA PHE A 286 11.59 1.73 7.49
C PHE A 286 11.81 1.10 6.12
N ASN A 287 11.97 -0.21 6.12
CA ASN A 287 12.06 -1.01 4.91
C ASN A 287 11.50 -2.41 5.13
N THR A 288 11.10 -3.06 4.04
CA THR A 288 10.74 -4.48 4.02
C THR A 288 11.82 -5.29 3.30
N ASP A 289 11.91 -6.59 3.63
CA ASP A 289 12.76 -7.55 2.93
C ASP A 289 12.00 -8.34 1.85
N ILE A 290 10.78 -7.92 1.52
CA ILE A 290 10.01 -8.47 0.40
C ILE A 290 10.66 -8.01 -0.91
N PRO A 291 11.10 -8.95 -1.77
CA PRO A 291 11.77 -8.60 -3.02
C PRO A 291 10.81 -7.92 -4.00
N ALA A 292 11.35 -7.32 -5.05
CA ALA A 292 10.53 -6.92 -6.19
C ALA A 292 9.96 -8.18 -6.87
N PHE A 293 8.70 -8.13 -7.26
CA PHE A 293 8.06 -9.19 -8.02
C PHE A 293 8.13 -8.85 -9.51
N ASP A 294 9.26 -9.20 -10.13
CA ASP A 294 9.51 -8.88 -11.52
C ASP A 294 8.62 -9.75 -12.44
N SER A 295 7.90 -9.09 -13.36
CA SER A 295 7.12 -9.72 -14.44
C SER A 295 6.22 -10.89 -13.98
N PRO A 296 5.30 -10.69 -13.01
CA PRO A 296 4.44 -11.77 -12.55
C PRO A 296 3.56 -12.29 -13.69
N GLU A 297 3.40 -13.61 -13.78
CA GLU A 297 2.51 -14.25 -14.75
C GLU A 297 1.14 -14.53 -14.13
N PRO A 298 0.04 -14.49 -14.92
CA PRO A 298 -1.26 -14.87 -14.42
C PRO A 298 -1.29 -16.37 -14.08
N ILE A 299 -2.07 -16.73 -13.08
CA ILE A 299 -2.30 -18.15 -12.74
C ILE A 299 -2.89 -18.88 -13.94
N LYS A 300 -2.23 -19.95 -14.37
CA LYS A 300 -2.71 -20.84 -15.44
C LYS A 300 -3.66 -21.87 -14.85
N LYS A 301 -4.88 -21.93 -15.35
CA LYS A 301 -5.85 -22.94 -14.93
C LYS A 301 -5.52 -24.29 -15.57
N THR A 302 -5.47 -25.35 -14.79
CA THR A 302 -5.41 -26.72 -15.31
C THR A 302 -6.81 -27.11 -15.77
N TYR A 303 -6.94 -27.49 -17.03
CA TYR A 303 -8.20 -27.93 -17.58
C TYR A 303 -8.35 -29.43 -17.41
N TYR A 304 -9.46 -29.83 -16.84
CA TYR A 304 -9.83 -31.26 -16.68
C TYR A 304 -10.93 -31.71 -17.62
N LYS A 305 -11.54 -30.79 -18.37
CA LYS A 305 -12.64 -31.04 -19.28
C LYS A 305 -12.11 -31.09 -20.71
N TYR A 306 -12.23 -32.23 -21.32
CA TYR A 306 -11.74 -32.51 -22.67
C TYR A 306 -12.85 -32.99 -23.58
N ARG A 307 -12.81 -32.57 -24.85
CA ARG A 307 -13.57 -33.18 -25.93
C ARG A 307 -12.73 -34.34 -26.48
N ILE A 308 -13.30 -35.54 -26.48
CA ILE A 308 -12.63 -36.79 -26.89
C ILE A 308 -13.34 -37.27 -28.14
N TYR A 309 -12.60 -37.33 -29.24
CA TYR A 309 -13.11 -37.75 -30.54
C TYR A 309 -11.96 -38.34 -31.39
N ASP A 310 -12.31 -39.16 -32.39
CA ASP A 310 -11.33 -39.64 -33.36
C ASP A 310 -11.44 -38.87 -34.67
N ARG A 311 -10.35 -38.21 -35.07
CA ARG A 311 -10.28 -37.47 -36.34
C ARG A 311 -10.28 -38.37 -37.58
N LYS A 312 -9.96 -39.64 -37.42
CA LYS A 312 -9.90 -40.61 -38.52
C LYS A 312 -11.26 -41.23 -38.85
N LEU A 313 -12.27 -41.02 -38.01
CA LEU A 313 -13.64 -41.42 -38.30
C LEU A 313 -14.30 -40.36 -39.23
N ASP A 314 -13.94 -40.44 -40.54
CA ASP A 314 -14.48 -39.53 -41.56
C ASP A 314 -15.97 -39.75 -41.83
N THR A 315 -16.47 -40.95 -41.51
CA THR A 315 -17.87 -41.28 -41.62
C THR A 315 -18.33 -42.09 -40.40
N VAL A 316 -19.18 -41.46 -39.58
CA VAL A 316 -19.84 -42.12 -38.46
C VAL A 316 -21.19 -42.65 -38.93
N ASN A 317 -21.36 -43.99 -38.91
CA ASN A 317 -22.65 -44.63 -39.21
C ASN A 317 -23.29 -45.15 -37.92
N THR A 318 -24.19 -44.34 -37.35
CA THR A 318 -24.90 -44.68 -36.10
C THR A 318 -26.08 -45.63 -36.28
N GLU A 319 -26.46 -45.94 -37.53
CA GLU A 319 -27.50 -46.92 -37.83
C GLU A 319 -26.95 -48.36 -37.79
N LEU A 320 -25.68 -48.52 -38.16
CA LEU A 320 -25.01 -49.83 -38.16
C LEU A 320 -24.13 -50.08 -36.95
N PHE A 321 -23.57 -49.01 -36.37
CA PHE A 321 -22.57 -49.10 -35.30
C PHE A 321 -22.93 -48.29 -34.09
N ARG A 322 -22.68 -48.82 -32.91
CA ARG A 322 -22.70 -48.16 -31.62
C ARG A 322 -21.25 -47.85 -31.21
N TYR A 323 -21.00 -46.67 -30.72
CA TYR A 323 -19.67 -46.16 -30.30
C TYR A 323 -19.65 -45.93 -28.81
N SER A 324 -18.51 -46.22 -28.18
CA SER A 324 -18.23 -45.82 -26.78
C SER A 324 -16.76 -45.60 -26.56
N TRP A 325 -16.46 -44.58 -25.71
CA TRP A 325 -15.12 -44.42 -25.20
C TRP A 325 -14.97 -45.10 -23.86
N VAL A 326 -13.92 -45.93 -23.72
CA VAL A 326 -13.52 -46.58 -22.48
C VAL A 326 -12.31 -45.85 -21.92
N ILE A 327 -12.40 -45.43 -20.64
CA ILE A 327 -11.33 -44.70 -19.93
C ILE A 327 -10.74 -45.66 -18.90
N ASN A 328 -9.40 -45.91 -18.97
CA ASN A 328 -8.65 -46.80 -18.08
C ASN A 328 -9.30 -48.20 -17.95
N ASP A 329 -9.82 -48.72 -19.03
CA ASP A 329 -10.45 -50.06 -19.13
C ASP A 329 -11.63 -50.30 -18.15
N THR A 330 -12.12 -49.24 -17.49
CA THR A 330 -13.14 -49.34 -16.43
C THR A 330 -14.37 -48.50 -16.66
N LEU A 331 -14.22 -47.28 -17.17
CA LEU A 331 -15.33 -46.34 -17.36
C LEU A 331 -15.70 -46.26 -18.83
N GLU A 332 -16.88 -46.77 -19.19
CA GLU A 332 -17.42 -46.67 -20.54
C GLU A 332 -18.40 -45.51 -20.67
N ILE A 333 -18.21 -44.67 -21.71
CA ILE A 333 -19.04 -43.51 -22.01
C ILE A 333 -19.56 -43.65 -23.45
N PRO A 334 -20.88 -43.70 -23.65
CA PRO A 334 -21.46 -43.84 -24.98
C PRO A 334 -21.18 -42.58 -25.85
N GLY A 335 -20.92 -42.84 -27.14
CA GLY A 335 -20.73 -41.80 -28.15
C GLY A 335 -19.36 -41.86 -28.82
N HIS A 336 -19.27 -41.36 -30.04
CA HIS A 336 -18.02 -41.23 -30.81
C HIS A 336 -17.30 -39.91 -30.55
N ASP A 337 -18.06 -38.90 -30.11
CA ASP A 337 -17.57 -37.55 -29.76
C ASP A 337 -18.20 -37.19 -28.42
N ILE A 338 -17.39 -37.15 -27.37
CA ILE A 338 -17.84 -36.96 -26.01
C ILE A 338 -17.10 -35.79 -25.34
N ILE A 339 -17.74 -35.18 -24.35
CA ILE A 339 -17.09 -34.22 -23.46
C ILE A 339 -17.03 -34.86 -22.06
N TYR A 340 -15.81 -35.08 -21.57
CA TYR A 340 -15.62 -35.68 -20.27
C TYR A 340 -14.77 -34.78 -19.36
N LYS A 341 -15.14 -34.73 -18.07
CA LYS A 341 -14.36 -34.02 -17.04
C LYS A 341 -13.63 -35.07 -16.20
N PHE A 342 -12.32 -35.14 -16.36
CA PHE A 342 -11.44 -35.98 -15.55
C PHE A 342 -11.41 -35.53 -14.09
N PRO A 343 -11.32 -36.44 -13.12
CA PRO A 343 -11.37 -36.09 -11.69
C PRO A 343 -10.08 -35.37 -11.22
N GLU A 344 -8.92 -35.74 -11.72
CA GLU A 344 -7.62 -35.30 -11.23
C GLU A 344 -6.53 -35.34 -12.31
N PRO A 345 -5.34 -34.79 -12.09
CA PRO A 345 -4.18 -34.98 -12.95
C PRO A 345 -3.79 -36.47 -12.99
N GLY A 346 -3.31 -36.93 -14.15
CA GLY A 346 -2.93 -38.32 -14.31
C GLY A 346 -2.77 -38.71 -15.76
N VAL A 347 -2.39 -39.97 -15.97
CA VAL A 347 -2.29 -40.59 -17.29
C VAL A 347 -3.52 -41.45 -17.50
N TYR A 348 -4.32 -41.09 -18.48
CA TYR A 348 -5.54 -41.79 -18.81
C TYR A 348 -5.40 -42.52 -20.16
N GLN A 349 -5.72 -43.80 -20.17
CA GLN A 349 -5.82 -44.60 -21.41
C GLN A 349 -7.23 -44.44 -21.95
N LEU A 350 -7.35 -44.13 -23.22
CA LEU A 350 -8.64 -43.90 -23.90
C LEU A 350 -8.73 -44.87 -25.06
N THR A 351 -9.77 -45.73 -25.05
CA THR A 351 -10.02 -46.70 -26.12
C THR A 351 -11.38 -46.41 -26.73
N LEU A 352 -11.45 -46.32 -28.05
CA LEU A 352 -12.73 -46.24 -28.77
C LEU A 352 -13.17 -47.63 -29.19
N ASN A 353 -14.28 -48.08 -28.61
CA ASN A 353 -14.96 -49.31 -28.98
C ASN A 353 -16.05 -49.04 -30.01
N VAL A 354 -16.14 -49.91 -30.98
CA VAL A 354 -17.18 -49.91 -32.03
C VAL A 354 -17.91 -51.23 -31.99
N PHE A 355 -19.21 -51.24 -31.80
CA PHE A 355 -20.06 -52.39 -31.76
C PHE A 355 -20.93 -52.45 -33.02
N ASP A 356 -21.02 -53.63 -33.63
CA ASP A 356 -22.01 -53.90 -34.64
C ASP A 356 -23.39 -54.04 -33.97
N ILE A 357 -24.37 -53.25 -34.38
CA ILE A 357 -25.71 -53.23 -33.76
C ILE A 357 -26.51 -54.48 -34.11
N GLN A 358 -26.33 -55.04 -35.30
CA GLN A 358 -27.10 -56.26 -35.75
C GLN A 358 -26.58 -57.50 -35.09
N LEU A 359 -25.27 -57.60 -34.94
CA LEU A 359 -24.62 -58.82 -34.37
C LEU A 359 -24.41 -58.68 -32.86
N ASP A 360 -24.62 -57.51 -32.28
CA ASP A 360 -24.32 -57.13 -30.88
C ASP A 360 -22.90 -57.57 -30.45
N THR A 361 -21.97 -57.42 -31.36
CA THR A 361 -20.58 -57.83 -31.15
C THR A 361 -19.64 -56.61 -31.18
N LEU A 362 -18.66 -56.64 -30.27
CA LEU A 362 -17.55 -55.68 -30.27
C LEU A 362 -16.66 -56.00 -31.47
N LEU A 363 -16.49 -55.02 -32.33
CA LEU A 363 -15.41 -55.04 -33.32
C LEU A 363 -14.08 -54.76 -32.63
N GLU A 364 -12.95 -55.04 -33.29
CA GLU A 364 -11.67 -54.70 -32.71
C GLU A 364 -11.63 -53.20 -32.35
N PRO A 365 -11.06 -52.84 -31.17
CA PRO A 365 -10.94 -51.45 -30.77
C PRO A 365 -10.23 -50.64 -31.85
N GLN A 366 -10.86 -49.53 -32.26
CA GLN A 366 -10.42 -48.75 -33.43
C GLN A 366 -9.33 -47.73 -33.11
N THR A 367 -9.30 -47.23 -31.87
CA THR A 367 -8.39 -46.15 -31.51
C THR A 367 -7.95 -46.28 -30.06
N PHE A 368 -6.64 -46.14 -29.85
CA PHE A 368 -6.03 -46.04 -28.53
C PHE A 368 -5.35 -44.72 -28.41
N LYS A 369 -5.61 -43.98 -27.34
CA LYS A 369 -4.99 -42.68 -27.04
C LYS A 369 -4.55 -42.64 -25.59
N THR A 370 -3.46 -41.97 -25.32
CA THR A 370 -3.02 -41.63 -23.97
C THR A 370 -3.19 -40.14 -23.75
N LEU A 371 -3.99 -39.78 -22.75
CA LEU A 371 -4.13 -38.38 -22.30
C LEU A 371 -3.35 -38.21 -21.00
N ASN A 372 -2.38 -37.29 -21.03
CA ASN A 372 -1.60 -36.90 -19.84
C ASN A 372 -2.04 -35.53 -19.36
N ILE A 373 -2.74 -35.48 -18.23
CA ILE A 373 -3.19 -34.27 -17.58
C ILE A 373 -2.17 -33.92 -16.49
N LYS A 374 -1.44 -32.83 -16.68
CA LYS A 374 -0.44 -32.35 -15.72
C LYS A 374 -0.93 -31.06 -15.04
N LEU A 375 -0.57 -30.91 -13.77
CA LEU A 375 -0.67 -29.61 -13.11
C LEU A 375 0.31 -28.61 -13.75
N ASN A 376 -0.09 -27.36 -13.79
CA ASN A 376 0.82 -26.30 -14.15
C ASN A 376 1.79 -26.06 -12.99
N GLU A 377 3.08 -26.03 -13.26
CA GLU A 377 4.11 -25.68 -12.28
C GLU A 377 4.09 -24.17 -12.04
N GLN A 378 3.53 -23.76 -10.90
CA GLN A 378 3.30 -22.35 -10.58
C GLN A 378 3.00 -22.14 -9.11
N ALA A 379 3.18 -20.90 -8.64
CA ALA A 379 2.59 -20.42 -7.40
C ALA A 379 1.07 -20.25 -7.60
N VAL A 380 0.25 -20.81 -6.71
CA VAL A 380 -1.21 -20.80 -6.83
C VAL A 380 -1.82 -19.91 -5.74
N ILE A 381 -2.70 -18.99 -6.15
CA ILE A 381 -3.44 -18.09 -5.25
C ILE A 381 -4.89 -18.56 -5.19
N THR A 382 -5.34 -19.00 -4.04
CA THR A 382 -6.74 -19.33 -3.78
C THR A 382 -7.35 -18.24 -2.90
N CYS A 383 -8.32 -17.52 -3.44
CA CYS A 383 -9.13 -16.51 -2.75
C CYS A 383 -10.39 -16.22 -3.57
N PRO A 384 -11.44 -15.59 -3.02
CA PRO A 384 -12.58 -15.10 -3.78
C PRO A 384 -12.17 -14.16 -4.92
N ASP A 385 -12.91 -14.14 -6.02
CA ASP A 385 -12.73 -13.19 -7.14
C ASP A 385 -13.30 -11.80 -6.80
N THR A 386 -14.34 -11.78 -5.95
CA THR A 386 -14.98 -10.57 -5.44
C THR A 386 -14.94 -10.55 -3.93
N ILE A 387 -14.53 -9.42 -3.35
CA ILE A 387 -14.26 -9.24 -1.93
C ILE A 387 -15.02 -7.98 -1.45
N PRO A 388 -15.84 -8.05 -0.41
CA PRO A 388 -16.41 -6.84 0.19
C PRO A 388 -15.33 -6.01 0.89
N VAL A 389 -15.44 -4.66 0.86
CA VAL A 389 -14.57 -3.78 1.68
C VAL A 389 -14.74 -4.12 3.18
N ASN A 390 -13.74 -3.83 3.96
CA ASN A 390 -13.70 -4.06 5.42
C ASN A 390 -13.97 -5.50 5.85
N THR A 391 -13.73 -6.47 4.96
CA THR A 391 -13.92 -7.89 5.27
C THR A 391 -12.58 -8.61 5.20
N PRO A 392 -12.10 -9.22 6.31
CA PRO A 392 -10.87 -9.99 6.30
C PRO A 392 -10.99 -11.22 5.38
N VAL A 393 -10.06 -11.35 4.45
CA VAL A 393 -10.00 -12.45 3.48
C VAL A 393 -8.70 -13.22 3.64
N VAL A 394 -8.80 -14.54 3.61
CA VAL A 394 -7.62 -15.40 3.59
C VAL A 394 -7.18 -15.66 2.15
N PHE A 395 -5.94 -15.32 1.86
CA PHE A 395 -5.24 -15.68 0.64
C PHE A 395 -4.40 -16.92 0.92
N ASP A 396 -4.66 -17.99 0.18
CA ASP A 396 -4.10 -19.32 0.43
C ASP A 396 -3.21 -19.78 -0.74
N GLY A 397 -1.93 -19.98 -0.46
CA GLY A 397 -0.91 -20.47 -1.38
C GLY A 397 -0.66 -21.99 -1.29
N SER A 398 -1.41 -22.73 -0.46
CA SER A 398 -1.17 -24.15 -0.19
C SER A 398 -1.32 -25.06 -1.42
N GLN A 399 -2.03 -24.60 -2.46
CA GLN A 399 -2.21 -25.30 -3.72
C GLN A 399 -1.04 -25.12 -4.71
N THR A 400 0.00 -24.40 -4.30
CA THR A 400 1.22 -24.18 -5.10
C THR A 400 1.83 -25.53 -5.49
N TYR A 401 2.12 -25.68 -6.79
CA TYR A 401 2.73 -26.88 -7.34
C TYR A 401 4.05 -26.55 -8.03
N LEU A 402 5.16 -26.85 -7.37
CA LEU A 402 6.52 -26.58 -7.82
C LEU A 402 7.38 -27.82 -7.53
N PRO A 403 7.27 -28.88 -8.35
CA PRO A 403 7.98 -30.14 -8.11
C PRO A 403 9.50 -29.91 -8.15
N GLY A 404 10.20 -30.47 -7.16
CA GLY A 404 11.65 -30.31 -7.05
C GLY A 404 12.13 -28.98 -6.46
N TYR A 405 11.21 -28.04 -6.16
CA TYR A 405 11.54 -26.73 -5.61
C TYR A 405 11.54 -26.78 -4.08
N ASN A 406 12.65 -26.40 -3.46
CA ASN A 406 12.76 -26.37 -2.01
C ASN A 406 12.21 -25.05 -1.46
N VAL A 407 10.92 -25.01 -1.18
CA VAL A 407 10.22 -23.79 -0.74
C VAL A 407 10.78 -23.26 0.57
N GLY A 408 11.18 -22.01 0.58
CA GLY A 408 11.65 -21.25 1.73
C GLY A 408 10.58 -20.33 2.33
N ARG A 409 10.04 -19.42 1.52
CA ARG A 409 9.04 -18.44 1.97
C ARG A 409 7.91 -18.26 0.94
N TYR A 410 6.73 -17.91 1.44
CA TYR A 410 5.61 -17.39 0.66
C TYR A 410 5.48 -15.89 0.97
N LEU A 411 5.51 -15.06 -0.04
CA LEU A 411 5.51 -13.60 0.06
C LEU A 411 4.38 -13.04 -0.78
N TRP A 412 3.57 -12.18 -0.18
CA TRP A 412 2.38 -11.62 -0.80
C TRP A 412 2.50 -10.12 -1.01
N GLU A 413 1.98 -9.64 -2.13
CA GLU A 413 1.68 -8.24 -2.39
C GLU A 413 0.19 -8.16 -2.78
N PHE A 414 -0.60 -7.40 -2.02
CA PHE A 414 -2.05 -7.37 -2.19
C PHE A 414 -2.52 -6.35 -3.23
N GLY A 415 -1.61 -5.59 -3.84
CA GLY A 415 -1.89 -4.59 -4.87
C GLY A 415 -2.40 -3.26 -4.33
N ASP A 416 -2.54 -3.15 -3.02
CA ASP A 416 -2.93 -1.93 -2.32
C ASP A 416 -1.78 -1.31 -1.51
N GLY A 417 -0.53 -1.65 -1.83
CA GLY A 417 0.66 -1.19 -1.12
C GLY A 417 0.91 -1.91 0.21
N THR A 418 0.18 -2.97 0.49
CA THR A 418 0.40 -3.83 1.65
C THR A 418 0.94 -5.19 1.23
N PHE A 419 1.60 -5.85 2.17
CA PHE A 419 2.31 -7.10 1.95
C PHE A 419 1.91 -8.15 2.99
N GLY A 420 2.32 -9.39 2.77
CA GLY A 420 2.11 -10.48 3.71
C GLY A 420 3.14 -11.58 3.57
N GLN A 421 3.19 -12.49 4.53
CA GLN A 421 4.07 -13.65 4.54
C GLN A 421 3.33 -14.89 5.03
N GLY A 422 3.83 -16.05 4.62
CA GLY A 422 3.29 -17.36 5.01
C GLY A 422 2.46 -18.01 3.92
N VAL A 423 2.24 -19.32 4.06
CA VAL A 423 1.43 -20.11 3.11
C VAL A 423 0.01 -19.56 3.00
N LYS A 424 -0.51 -19.04 4.12
CA LYS A 424 -1.78 -18.32 4.19
C LYS A 424 -1.52 -16.95 4.78
N ALA A 425 -2.12 -15.93 4.17
CA ALA A 425 -2.09 -14.57 4.66
C ALA A 425 -3.52 -14.01 4.73
N THR A 426 -3.83 -13.30 5.80
CA THR A 426 -5.12 -12.62 5.92
C THR A 426 -4.92 -11.14 5.59
N HIS A 427 -5.79 -10.60 4.75
CA HIS A 427 -5.76 -9.19 4.37
C HIS A 427 -7.16 -8.59 4.36
N ASN A 428 -7.24 -7.27 4.58
CA ASN A 428 -8.47 -6.49 4.58
C ASN A 428 -8.30 -5.29 3.64
N TYR A 429 -9.14 -5.24 2.60
CA TYR A 429 -9.19 -4.09 1.71
C TYR A 429 -10.15 -3.03 2.26
N TYR A 430 -9.68 -1.81 2.36
CA TYR A 430 -10.47 -0.70 2.88
C TYR A 430 -11.17 0.13 1.79
N TYR A 431 -10.72 0.03 0.55
CA TYR A 431 -11.26 0.81 -0.58
C TYR A 431 -11.73 -0.09 -1.70
N PRO A 432 -12.86 0.23 -2.36
CA PRO A 432 -13.30 -0.51 -3.53
C PRO A 432 -12.34 -0.28 -4.71
N GLY A 433 -12.17 -1.31 -5.54
CA GLY A 433 -11.27 -1.22 -6.69
C GLY A 433 -10.90 -2.56 -7.28
N LYS A 434 -10.02 -2.53 -8.28
CA LYS A 434 -9.39 -3.73 -8.84
C LYS A 434 -7.97 -3.81 -8.31
N TYR A 435 -7.64 -4.94 -7.71
CA TYR A 435 -6.34 -5.16 -7.11
C TYR A 435 -5.67 -6.39 -7.72
N ARG A 436 -4.39 -6.28 -7.98
CA ARG A 436 -3.55 -7.39 -8.42
C ARG A 436 -2.86 -7.98 -7.22
N VAL A 437 -3.27 -9.18 -6.84
CA VAL A 437 -2.62 -9.94 -5.78
C VAL A 437 -1.49 -10.75 -6.38
N VAL A 438 -0.30 -10.59 -5.88
CA VAL A 438 0.90 -11.30 -6.33
C VAL A 438 1.37 -12.24 -5.22
N LEU A 439 1.69 -13.48 -5.59
CA LEU A 439 2.35 -14.45 -4.73
C LEU A 439 3.72 -14.76 -5.30
N GLY A 440 4.74 -14.44 -4.52
CA GLY A 440 6.11 -14.87 -4.73
C GLY A 440 6.42 -16.08 -3.82
N VAL A 441 6.89 -17.17 -4.41
CA VAL A 441 7.38 -18.33 -3.66
C VAL A 441 8.88 -18.38 -3.82
N GLU A 442 9.57 -18.12 -2.73
CA GLU A 442 11.02 -18.05 -2.67
C GLU A 442 11.62 -19.41 -2.33
N GLU A 443 12.66 -19.78 -3.03
CA GLU A 443 13.42 -21.00 -2.72
C GLU A 443 14.22 -20.82 -1.41
N ARG A 444 14.38 -21.91 -0.66
CA ARG A 444 15.20 -21.92 0.55
C ARG A 444 16.67 -21.75 0.18
N LYS A 445 17.29 -20.71 0.73
CA LYS A 445 18.74 -20.48 0.57
C LYS A 445 19.55 -21.60 1.22
N GLU A 446 20.51 -22.15 0.51
CA GLU A 446 21.49 -23.07 1.08
C GLU A 446 22.57 -22.29 1.85
N ASN A 447 22.97 -21.12 1.33
CA ASN A 447 23.96 -20.24 1.93
C ASN A 447 23.43 -18.80 2.08
N ARG A 448 23.95 -18.04 3.03
CA ARG A 448 23.55 -16.62 3.27
C ARG A 448 23.77 -15.69 2.07
N ARG A 449 24.69 -16.04 1.16
CA ARG A 449 25.06 -15.22 -0.01
C ARG A 449 24.26 -15.56 -1.26
N ASP A 450 23.49 -16.65 -1.25
CA ASP A 450 22.74 -17.08 -2.39
C ASP A 450 21.58 -16.11 -2.67
N VAL A 451 21.37 -15.79 -3.93
CA VAL A 451 20.16 -15.13 -4.40
C VAL A 451 19.14 -16.22 -4.64
N PRO A 452 18.06 -16.30 -3.85
CA PRO A 452 17.08 -17.36 -4.02
C PRO A 452 16.33 -17.19 -5.34
N ASP A 453 15.96 -18.30 -5.98
CA ASP A 453 15.00 -18.27 -7.08
C ASP A 453 13.62 -17.86 -6.54
N LEU A 454 12.83 -17.19 -7.35
CA LEU A 454 11.53 -16.66 -7.00
C LEU A 454 10.52 -16.99 -8.11
N LYS A 455 9.53 -17.81 -7.78
CA LYS A 455 8.40 -18.11 -8.67
C LYS A 455 7.25 -17.17 -8.35
N VAL A 456 6.82 -16.39 -9.34
CA VAL A 456 5.87 -15.29 -9.13
C VAL A 456 4.65 -15.46 -10.04
N ASN A 457 3.47 -15.50 -9.42
CA ASN A 457 2.21 -15.48 -10.15
C ASN A 457 1.25 -14.46 -9.52
N TYR A 458 0.26 -14.02 -10.32
CA TYR A 458 -0.74 -13.09 -9.85
C TYR A 458 -2.17 -13.56 -10.11
N LYS A 459 -3.09 -12.99 -9.34
CA LYS A 459 -4.55 -13.07 -9.53
C LYS A 459 -5.15 -11.69 -9.33
N ASP A 460 -5.95 -11.24 -10.28
CA ASP A 460 -6.72 -10.01 -10.12
C ASP A 460 -8.00 -10.30 -9.31
N VAL A 461 -8.32 -9.42 -8.37
CA VAL A 461 -9.54 -9.45 -7.54
C VAL A 461 -10.29 -8.13 -7.64
N VAL A 462 -11.60 -8.15 -7.43
CA VAL A 462 -12.45 -6.97 -7.40
C VAL A 462 -12.97 -6.76 -6.00
N VAL A 463 -12.66 -5.60 -5.42
CA VAL A 463 -13.19 -5.19 -4.11
C VAL A 463 -14.40 -4.30 -4.34
N VAL A 464 -15.50 -4.62 -3.67
CA VAL A 464 -16.80 -3.96 -3.85
C VAL A 464 -17.30 -3.40 -2.53
N GLN A 465 -18.04 -2.27 -2.63
CA GLN A 465 -18.82 -1.78 -1.50
C GLN A 465 -20.00 -2.74 -1.31
N PRO A 466 -20.29 -3.22 -0.09
CA PRO A 466 -21.55 -3.93 0.18
C PRO A 466 -22.75 -3.02 -0.12
N ASP A 467 -23.81 -3.60 -0.67
CA ASP A 467 -25.08 -2.90 -0.92
C ASP A 467 -25.75 -2.47 0.40
#